data_715bdeeb2feaeea5f5b819a0de895fb1
#
_entry.id   715bdeeb2feaeea5f5b819a0de895fb1
#
_cell.length_a   1.000
_cell.length_b   1.000
_cell.length_c   1.000
_cell.angle_alpha   90.00
_cell.angle_beta   90.00
_cell.angle_gamma   90.00
#
_symmetry.space_group_name_H-M   'P 1'
#
loop_
_entity.id
_entity.type
_entity.pdbx_description
1 polymer ?
#
loop_
_entity_poly.entity_id
_entity_poly.type
_entity_poly.pdbx_seq_one_letter_code
_entity_poly.pdbx_strand_id
1 'polypeptide(L)'
;MSSLTLDGAGRWAEVPQLAPDVERAAAEALVAFLREVEQAVLEAKAAGPEALEALHRAWDFRRFDRAWLPFILPMLGSGEVRITLHDGLARMEETGIPALWRLQMGGHDSFILGRIPRCVRLAAQEGDETIRKIVNNGPDVFAAPAILEELRSAQQKLDWSKLPEDPAYMV
;
A
#
# COMPACT_ATOMS: atom_id res chain seq x y z
N MET A 1 8.52 5.09 31.39
CA MET A 1 7.03 5.14 31.15
C MET A 1 6.82 4.92 29.66
N SER A 2 6.16 3.82 29.27
CA SER A 2 5.89 3.56 27.85
C SER A 2 4.83 4.54 27.36
N SER A 3 5.03 5.19 26.20
CA SER A 3 3.99 5.96 25.54
C SER A 3 3.13 5.00 24.70
N LEU A 4 1.81 5.16 24.81
CA LEU A 4 0.85 4.38 24.03
C LEU A 4 0.38 5.25 22.85
N THR A 5 0.41 4.71 21.64
CA THR A 5 -0.18 5.31 20.46
C THR A 5 -1.29 4.42 19.92
N LEU A 6 -2.36 5.03 19.39
CA LEU A 6 -3.41 4.29 18.68
C LEU A 6 -2.91 3.94 17.27
N ASP A 7 -2.96 2.65 16.92
CA ASP A 7 -2.80 2.23 15.53
C ASP A 7 -4.07 2.56 14.70
N GLY A 8 -3.97 2.53 13.38
CA GLY A 8 -5.10 2.80 12.48
C GLY A 8 -6.29 1.83 12.64
N ALA A 9 -6.11 0.73 13.39
CA ALA A 9 -7.17 -0.21 13.77
C ALA A 9 -7.74 0.06 15.17
N GLY A 10 -7.40 1.19 15.79
CA GLY A 10 -7.86 1.58 17.13
C GLY A 10 -7.23 0.76 18.26
N ARG A 11 -6.11 0.07 18.03
CA ARG A 11 -5.38 -0.69 19.05
C ARG A 11 -4.25 0.15 19.61
N TRP A 12 -4.05 0.06 20.91
CA TRP A 12 -2.92 0.69 21.58
C TRP A 12 -1.63 -0.11 21.31
N ALA A 13 -0.67 0.54 20.63
CA ALA A 13 0.67 0.00 20.44
C ALA A 13 1.64 0.66 21.43
N GLU A 14 2.49 -0.15 22.06
CA GLU A 14 3.61 0.37 22.84
C GLU A 14 4.69 0.87 21.89
N VAL A 15 5.03 2.15 21.98
CA VAL A 15 6.23 2.68 21.32
C VAL A 15 7.41 2.38 22.25
N PRO A 16 8.43 1.65 21.77
CA PRO A 16 9.63 1.41 22.57
C PRO A 16 10.25 2.73 23.03
N GLN A 17 10.58 2.83 24.31
CA GLN A 17 11.33 3.99 24.81
C GLN A 17 12.75 3.90 24.28
N LEU A 18 13.11 4.86 23.44
CA LEU A 18 14.49 5.08 23.03
C LEU A 18 15.18 6.01 24.03
N ALA A 19 16.51 6.00 24.05
CA ALA A 19 17.25 7.04 24.76
C ALA A 19 16.88 8.40 24.16
N PRO A 20 16.81 9.48 24.96
CA PRO A 20 16.28 10.79 24.48
C PRO A 20 17.03 11.40 23.29
N ASP A 21 18.32 11.12 23.16
CA ASP A 21 19.15 11.55 22.04
C ASP A 21 18.85 10.73 20.77
N VAL A 22 18.63 9.42 20.92
CA VAL A 22 18.25 8.51 19.83
C VAL A 22 16.84 8.83 19.34
N GLU A 23 15.89 9.07 20.25
CA GLU A 23 14.52 9.47 19.92
C GLU A 23 14.50 10.80 19.15
N ARG A 24 15.28 11.78 19.58
CA ARG A 24 15.40 13.05 18.88
C ARG A 24 15.95 12.86 17.46
N ALA A 25 17.02 12.09 17.30
CA ALA A 25 17.61 11.81 15.99
C ALA A 25 16.62 11.07 15.08
N ALA A 26 15.87 10.10 15.62
CA ALA A 26 14.83 9.39 14.89
C ALA A 26 13.67 10.31 14.47
N ALA A 27 13.25 11.22 15.35
CA ALA A 27 12.22 12.21 15.06
C ALA A 27 12.67 13.21 13.98
N GLU A 28 13.91 13.69 14.04
CA GLU A 28 14.49 14.57 13.02
C GLU A 28 14.55 13.87 11.65
N ALA A 29 14.99 12.60 11.62
CA ALA A 29 15.02 11.80 10.40
C ALA A 29 13.61 11.54 9.82
N LEU A 30 12.62 11.28 10.67
CA LEU A 30 11.23 11.13 10.27
C LEU A 30 10.67 12.43 9.68
N VAL A 31 10.91 13.57 10.33
CA VAL A 31 10.48 14.88 9.82
C VAL A 31 11.12 15.19 8.46
N ALA A 32 12.41 14.90 8.31
CA ALA A 32 13.10 15.08 7.02
C ALA A 32 12.49 14.20 5.93
N PHE A 33 12.19 12.94 6.25
CA PHE A 33 11.51 12.03 5.32
C PHE A 33 10.10 12.52 4.94
N LEU A 34 9.30 12.97 5.90
CA LEU A 34 7.95 13.47 5.63
C LEU A 34 7.95 14.72 4.76
N ARG A 35 8.96 15.59 4.91
CA ARG A 35 9.14 16.73 4.00
C ARG A 35 9.44 16.30 2.56
N GLU A 36 10.23 15.25 2.37
CA GLU A 36 10.48 14.69 1.03
C GLU A 36 9.21 14.10 0.42
N VAL A 37 8.38 13.42 1.24
CA VAL A 37 7.08 12.89 0.81
C VAL A 37 6.14 14.03 0.41
N GLU A 38 6.01 15.05 1.25
CA GLU A 38 5.22 16.26 0.96
C GLU A 38 5.68 16.95 -0.32
N GLN A 39 7.00 17.17 -0.46
CA GLN A 39 7.56 17.80 -1.64
C GLN A 39 7.24 17.02 -2.91
N ALA A 40 7.35 15.68 -2.88
CA ALA A 40 7.01 14.84 -4.04
C ALA A 40 5.52 14.96 -4.44
N VAL A 41 4.62 15.06 -3.46
CA VAL A 41 3.19 15.28 -3.72
C VAL A 41 2.95 16.68 -4.31
N LEU A 42 3.59 17.72 -3.77
CA LEU A 42 3.44 19.09 -4.26
C LEU A 42 3.98 19.23 -5.68
N GLU A 43 5.12 18.64 -6.00
CA GLU A 43 5.69 18.60 -7.35
C GLU A 43 4.72 17.91 -8.34
N ALA A 44 4.20 16.74 -7.99
CA ALA A 44 3.24 16.02 -8.83
C ALA A 44 1.94 16.81 -9.02
N LYS A 45 1.42 17.44 -7.95
CA LYS A 45 0.24 18.29 -8.00
C LYS A 45 0.45 19.51 -8.89
N ALA A 46 1.61 20.15 -8.83
CA ALA A 46 1.95 21.30 -9.67
C ALA A 46 2.09 20.90 -11.16
N ALA A 47 2.54 19.67 -11.45
CA ALA A 47 2.66 19.14 -12.80
C ALA A 47 1.31 18.69 -13.41
N GLY A 48 0.25 18.56 -12.60
CA GLY A 48 -1.10 18.28 -13.04
C GLY A 48 -1.66 16.91 -12.64
N PRO A 49 -2.93 16.64 -12.96
CA PRO A 49 -3.63 15.44 -12.54
C PRO A 49 -2.97 14.14 -13.01
N GLU A 50 -2.47 14.09 -14.24
CA GLU A 50 -1.79 12.92 -14.80
C GLU A 50 -0.50 12.60 -14.07
N ALA A 51 0.27 13.60 -13.67
CA ALA A 51 1.48 13.43 -12.89
C ALA A 51 1.17 12.92 -11.47
N LEU A 52 0.08 13.37 -10.89
CA LEU A 52 -0.38 12.91 -9.59
C LEU A 52 -0.84 11.44 -9.65
N GLU A 53 -1.56 11.03 -10.68
CA GLU A 53 -1.95 9.64 -10.91
C GLU A 53 -0.75 8.73 -11.20
N ALA A 54 0.26 9.26 -11.89
CA ALA A 54 1.50 8.55 -12.21
C ALA A 54 2.53 8.59 -11.07
N LEU A 55 2.24 9.28 -9.96
CA LEU A 55 3.18 9.44 -8.87
C LEU A 55 3.63 8.08 -8.34
N HIS A 56 4.93 7.84 -8.43
CA HIS A 56 5.59 6.68 -7.88
C HIS A 56 6.99 7.05 -7.41
N ARG A 57 7.20 7.07 -6.11
CA ARG A 57 8.50 7.33 -5.51
C ARG A 57 8.78 6.30 -4.43
N ALA A 58 10.00 5.79 -4.38
CA ALA A 58 10.39 4.77 -3.43
C ALA A 58 11.60 5.22 -2.61
N TRP A 59 11.60 4.86 -1.34
CA TRP A 59 12.70 5.08 -0.41
C TRP A 59 13.04 3.78 0.31
N ASP A 60 14.31 3.40 0.27
CA ASP A 60 14.83 2.23 0.99
C ASP A 60 14.90 2.52 2.50
N PHE A 61 14.54 1.52 3.33
CA PHE A 61 14.65 1.65 4.79
C PHE A 61 16.08 1.80 5.29
N ARG A 62 17.08 1.41 4.49
CA ARG A 62 18.49 1.60 4.83
C ARG A 62 18.90 3.07 5.00
N ARG A 63 18.04 4.00 4.59
CA ARG A 63 18.23 5.43 4.89
C ARG A 63 18.07 5.78 6.37
N PHE A 64 17.36 4.93 7.13
CA PHE A 64 17.17 5.08 8.57
C PHE A 64 18.13 4.17 9.32
N ASP A 65 18.61 4.63 10.47
CA ASP A 65 19.25 3.71 11.41
C ASP A 65 18.24 2.64 11.82
N ARG A 66 18.67 1.39 11.80
CA ARG A 66 17.81 0.26 12.15
C ARG A 66 17.25 0.38 13.57
N ALA A 67 17.99 1.00 14.48
CA ALA A 67 17.55 1.27 15.84
C ALA A 67 16.37 2.25 15.92
N TRP A 68 16.13 3.07 14.88
CA TRP A 68 15.05 4.05 14.85
C TRP A 68 13.72 3.48 14.33
N LEU A 69 13.75 2.36 13.61
CA LEU A 69 12.54 1.78 12.99
C LEU A 69 11.44 1.45 14.00
N PRO A 70 11.73 0.92 15.21
CA PRO A 70 10.71 0.70 16.22
C PRO A 70 9.99 1.97 16.69
N PHE A 71 10.59 3.13 16.52
CA PHE A 71 9.97 4.44 16.77
C PHE A 71 9.27 4.98 15.52
N ILE A 72 9.93 4.96 14.36
CA ILE A 72 9.43 5.56 13.11
C ILE A 72 8.16 4.86 12.62
N LEU A 73 8.14 3.52 12.63
CA LEU A 73 7.01 2.77 12.07
C LEU A 73 5.69 2.99 12.83
N PRO A 74 5.65 2.95 14.18
CA PRO A 74 4.45 3.31 14.92
C PRO A 74 4.02 4.76 14.71
N MET A 75 4.95 5.70 14.55
CA MET A 75 4.64 7.12 14.32
C MET A 75 4.01 7.36 12.95
N LEU A 76 4.37 6.57 11.95
CA LEU A 76 3.70 6.60 10.64
C LEU A 76 2.32 5.97 10.67
N GLY A 77 2.02 5.17 11.70
CA GLY A 77 0.77 4.45 11.82
C GLY A 77 0.59 3.34 10.79
N SER A 78 -0.57 2.72 10.82
CA SER A 78 -1.02 1.74 9.82
C SER A 78 -2.35 2.17 9.24
N GLY A 79 -2.49 2.05 7.93
CA GLY A 79 -3.75 2.24 7.23
C GLY A 79 -4.60 0.96 7.26
N GLU A 80 -5.69 0.97 6.55
CA GLU A 80 -6.67 -0.12 6.53
C GLU A 80 -6.31 -1.21 5.51
N VAL A 81 -5.48 -0.87 4.51
CA VAL A 81 -5.19 -1.75 3.39
C VAL A 81 -3.91 -2.53 3.59
N ARG A 82 -4.03 -3.84 3.44
CA ARG A 82 -2.91 -4.79 3.42
C ARG A 82 -3.00 -5.66 2.18
N ILE A 83 -1.91 -5.78 1.44
CA ILE A 83 -1.82 -6.54 0.19
C ILE A 83 -0.70 -7.55 0.33
N THR A 84 -0.98 -8.80 -0.04
CA THR A 84 0.02 -9.88 -0.13
C THR A 84 0.13 -10.30 -1.58
N LEU A 85 1.33 -10.36 -2.10
CA LEU A 85 1.63 -10.72 -3.49
C LEU A 85 2.55 -11.95 -3.52
N HIS A 86 2.43 -12.72 -4.62
CA HIS A 86 3.31 -13.87 -4.89
C HIS A 86 3.41 -14.84 -3.70
N ASP A 87 2.27 -15.31 -3.20
CA ASP A 87 2.17 -16.28 -2.10
C ASP A 87 2.92 -15.86 -0.82
N GLY A 88 2.94 -14.56 -0.55
CA GLY A 88 3.58 -14.02 0.65
C GLY A 88 5.01 -13.54 0.47
N LEU A 89 5.60 -13.64 -0.72
CA LEU A 89 6.94 -13.13 -1.00
C LEU A 89 7.04 -11.61 -0.91
N ALA A 90 5.94 -10.91 -1.20
CA ALA A 90 5.84 -9.47 -1.01
C ALA A 90 4.61 -9.13 -0.18
N ARG A 91 4.77 -8.24 0.77
CA ARG A 91 3.71 -7.71 1.63
C ARG A 91 3.75 -6.20 1.60
N MET A 92 2.60 -5.61 1.35
CA MET A 92 2.42 -4.17 1.38
C MET A 92 1.38 -3.80 2.43
N GLU A 93 1.66 -2.76 3.17
CA GLU A 93 0.74 -2.19 4.14
C GLU A 93 0.68 -0.68 3.90
N GLU A 94 -0.51 -0.14 3.82
CA GLU A 94 -0.70 1.30 3.85
C GLU A 94 -0.28 1.82 5.21
N THR A 95 0.37 2.97 5.25
CA THR A 95 0.64 3.67 6.51
C THR A 95 -0.57 4.52 6.92
N GLY A 96 -0.54 5.18 8.06
CA GLY A 96 -1.54 6.18 8.43
C GLY A 96 -1.52 7.44 7.54
N ILE A 97 -0.57 7.54 6.62
CA ILE A 97 -0.50 8.61 5.61
C ILE A 97 -1.04 8.07 4.30
N PRO A 98 -2.12 8.65 3.74
CA PRO A 98 -2.73 8.19 2.51
C PRO A 98 -1.72 8.09 1.36
N ALA A 99 -1.80 7.01 0.59
CA ALA A 99 -0.92 6.71 -0.54
C ALA A 99 0.58 6.51 -0.20
N LEU A 100 0.95 6.47 1.07
CA LEU A 100 2.28 6.06 1.52
C LEU A 100 2.23 4.61 2.01
N TRP A 101 2.92 3.72 1.32
CA TRP A 101 2.92 2.29 1.54
C TRP A 101 4.25 1.81 2.09
N ARG A 102 4.21 0.85 2.99
CA ARG A 102 5.38 0.05 3.37
C ARG A 102 5.39 -1.23 2.54
N LEU A 103 6.46 -1.46 1.78
CA LEU A 103 6.70 -2.71 1.05
C LEU A 103 7.77 -3.52 1.74
N GLN A 104 7.48 -4.78 1.99
CA GLN A 104 8.40 -5.80 2.48
C GLN A 104 8.53 -6.88 1.42
N MET A 105 9.73 -7.10 0.87
CA MET A 105 9.98 -8.09 -0.17
C MET A 105 11.40 -8.63 -0.09
N GLY A 106 11.55 -9.95 0.04
CA GLY A 106 12.86 -10.61 -0.03
C GLY A 106 13.89 -10.10 0.99
N GLY A 107 13.46 -9.68 2.20
CA GLY A 107 14.33 -9.11 3.22
C GLY A 107 14.67 -7.63 3.01
N HIS A 108 14.08 -6.99 2.01
CA HIS A 108 14.17 -5.56 1.76
C HIS A 108 12.86 -4.88 2.17
N ASP A 109 12.97 -3.80 2.95
CA ASP A 109 11.87 -2.95 3.31
C ASP A 109 12.05 -1.58 2.64
N SER A 110 10.94 -1.03 2.12
CA SER A 110 10.92 0.29 1.49
C SER A 110 9.59 1.00 1.72
N PHE A 111 9.60 2.32 1.65
CA PHE A 111 8.40 3.12 1.50
C PHE A 111 8.14 3.42 0.04
N ILE A 112 6.88 3.36 -0.37
CA ILE A 112 6.44 3.71 -1.72
C ILE A 112 5.32 4.73 -1.60
N LEU A 113 5.49 5.86 -2.27
CA LEU A 113 4.46 6.88 -2.43
C LEU A 113 3.77 6.69 -3.78
N GLY A 114 2.45 6.59 -3.77
CA GLY A 114 1.62 6.46 -4.96
C GLY A 114 0.25 5.89 -4.62
N ARG A 115 -0.76 6.26 -5.40
CA ARG A 115 -2.15 5.86 -5.15
C ARG A 115 -2.33 4.34 -5.14
N ILE A 116 -1.82 3.68 -6.18
CA ILE A 116 -1.73 2.21 -6.25
C ILE A 116 -0.31 1.88 -6.65
N PRO A 117 0.47 1.19 -5.80
CA PRO A 117 1.84 0.83 -6.10
C PRO A 117 1.96 0.01 -7.40
N ARG A 118 2.99 0.30 -8.18
CA ARG A 118 3.17 -0.32 -9.50
C ARG A 118 3.23 -1.85 -9.44
N CYS A 119 3.84 -2.42 -8.40
CA CYS A 119 3.94 -3.86 -8.22
C CYS A 119 2.54 -4.51 -8.05
N VAL A 120 1.59 -3.84 -7.39
CA VAL A 120 0.21 -4.32 -7.27
C VAL A 120 -0.48 -4.32 -8.63
N ARG A 121 -0.33 -3.25 -9.41
CA ARG A 121 -0.90 -3.18 -10.76
C ARG A 121 -0.36 -4.26 -11.69
N LEU A 122 0.95 -4.52 -11.62
CA LEU A 122 1.59 -5.59 -12.42
C LEU A 122 1.08 -6.97 -12.00
N ALA A 123 1.02 -7.26 -10.69
CA ALA A 123 0.50 -8.53 -10.19
C ALA A 123 -0.97 -8.75 -10.56
N ALA A 124 -1.80 -7.70 -10.54
CA ALA A 124 -3.18 -7.77 -10.98
C ALA A 124 -3.29 -8.07 -12.49
N GLN A 125 -2.43 -7.49 -13.32
CA GLN A 125 -2.39 -7.77 -14.75
C GLN A 125 -1.95 -9.22 -15.05
N GLU A 126 -0.93 -9.72 -14.36
CA GLU A 126 -0.49 -11.12 -14.46
C GLU A 126 -1.59 -12.09 -14.03
N GLY A 127 -2.32 -11.79 -12.96
CA GLY A 127 -3.47 -12.56 -12.51
C GLY A 127 -4.59 -12.62 -13.57
N ASP A 128 -4.89 -11.49 -14.22
CA ASP A 128 -5.89 -11.44 -15.30
C ASP A 128 -5.49 -12.28 -16.52
N GLU A 129 -4.22 -12.27 -16.91
CA GLU A 129 -3.70 -13.14 -17.98
C GLU A 129 -3.78 -14.61 -17.61
N THR A 130 -3.50 -14.97 -16.37
CA THR A 130 -3.60 -16.35 -15.87
C THR A 130 -5.04 -16.83 -15.91
N ILE A 131 -6.00 -16.01 -15.48
CA ILE A 131 -7.44 -16.31 -15.56
C ILE A 131 -7.88 -16.50 -17.01
N ARG A 132 -7.43 -15.65 -17.92
CA ARG A 132 -7.72 -15.80 -19.37
C ARG A 132 -7.19 -17.12 -19.94
N LYS A 133 -5.98 -17.53 -19.54
CA LYS A 133 -5.37 -18.81 -19.95
C LYS A 133 -6.16 -20.01 -19.41
N ILE A 134 -6.59 -19.97 -18.15
CA ILE A 134 -7.40 -21.03 -17.54
C ILE A 134 -8.73 -21.20 -18.28
N VAL A 135 -9.39 -20.11 -18.65
CA VAL A 135 -10.66 -20.14 -19.41
C VAL A 135 -10.47 -20.76 -20.79
N ASN A 136 -9.30 -20.57 -21.42
CA ASN A 136 -9.04 -21.06 -22.78
C ASN A 136 -8.54 -22.52 -22.83
N ASN A 137 -8.07 -23.09 -21.72
CA ASN A 137 -7.30 -24.34 -21.73
C ASN A 137 -8.00 -25.55 -21.10
N GLY A 138 -9.29 -25.49 -20.69
CA GLY A 138 -9.84 -26.63 -19.96
C GLY A 138 -11.30 -26.99 -20.28
N PRO A 139 -11.52 -28.18 -20.89
CA PRO A 139 -12.89 -28.76 -20.96
C PRO A 139 -13.40 -29.25 -19.59
N ASP A 140 -12.55 -29.34 -18.57
CA ASP A 140 -12.84 -30.03 -17.31
C ASP A 140 -13.31 -29.14 -16.16
N VAL A 141 -13.42 -27.81 -16.37
CA VAL A 141 -13.89 -26.88 -15.32
C VAL A 141 -15.30 -26.42 -15.66
N PHE A 142 -16.28 -27.28 -15.41
CA PHE A 142 -17.68 -27.14 -15.88
C PHE A 142 -18.40 -25.85 -15.42
N ALA A 143 -18.04 -25.24 -14.29
CA ALA A 143 -18.73 -24.07 -13.76
C ALA A 143 -17.94 -22.76 -13.89
N ALA A 144 -16.61 -22.83 -13.90
CA ALA A 144 -15.76 -21.63 -13.86
C ALA A 144 -15.89 -20.73 -15.11
N PRO A 145 -16.00 -21.26 -16.35
CA PRO A 145 -16.19 -20.40 -17.52
C PRO A 145 -17.49 -19.60 -17.48
N ALA A 146 -18.58 -20.20 -17.01
CA ALA A 146 -19.88 -19.55 -16.91
C ALA A 146 -19.86 -18.43 -15.84
N ILE A 147 -19.25 -18.70 -14.69
CA ILE A 147 -19.08 -17.71 -13.60
C ILE A 147 -18.19 -16.55 -14.05
N LEU A 148 -17.09 -16.84 -14.75
CA LEU A 148 -16.18 -15.81 -15.26
C LEU A 148 -16.83 -14.95 -16.34
N GLU A 149 -17.66 -15.55 -17.21
CA GLU A 149 -18.39 -14.79 -18.22
C GLU A 149 -19.47 -13.90 -17.58
N GLU A 150 -20.14 -14.40 -16.54
CA GLU A 150 -21.09 -13.62 -15.76
C GLU A 150 -20.43 -12.46 -15.04
N LEU A 151 -19.27 -12.69 -14.42
CA LEU A 151 -18.46 -11.64 -13.78
C LEU A 151 -17.97 -10.60 -14.79
N ARG A 152 -17.50 -11.02 -15.97
CA ARG A 152 -17.13 -10.10 -17.06
C ARG A 152 -18.32 -9.27 -17.53
N SER A 153 -19.46 -9.91 -17.74
CA SER A 153 -20.69 -9.22 -18.13
C SER A 153 -21.15 -8.23 -17.07
N ALA A 154 -21.03 -8.58 -15.79
CA ALA A 154 -21.32 -7.70 -14.68
C ALA A 154 -20.33 -6.51 -14.64
N GLN A 155 -19.03 -6.79 -14.80
CA GLN A 155 -17.99 -5.76 -14.85
C GLN A 155 -18.17 -4.77 -15.99
N GLN A 156 -18.56 -5.24 -17.20
CA GLN A 156 -18.86 -4.38 -18.35
C GLN A 156 -20.11 -3.52 -18.15
N LYS A 157 -21.08 -4.01 -17.38
CA LYS A 157 -22.32 -3.28 -17.06
C LYS A 157 -22.14 -2.31 -15.90
N LEU A 158 -21.05 -2.44 -15.11
CA LEU A 158 -20.76 -1.57 -13.99
C LEU A 158 -20.33 -0.20 -14.51
N ASP A 159 -21.15 0.79 -14.27
CA ASP A 159 -20.80 2.18 -14.52
C ASP A 159 -19.95 2.69 -13.34
N TRP A 160 -18.63 2.59 -13.49
CA TRP A 160 -17.66 2.99 -12.47
C TRP A 160 -17.79 4.45 -12.05
N SER A 161 -18.45 5.29 -12.84
CA SER A 161 -18.73 6.69 -12.50
C SER A 161 -19.88 6.85 -11.49
N LYS A 162 -20.66 5.79 -11.30
CA LYS A 162 -21.84 5.75 -10.42
C LYS A 162 -21.67 4.84 -9.20
N LEU A 163 -20.44 4.42 -8.90
CA LEU A 163 -20.19 3.68 -7.66
C LEU A 163 -20.60 4.57 -6.47
N PRO A 164 -21.38 4.02 -5.52
CA PRO A 164 -21.71 4.75 -4.31
C PRO A 164 -20.44 5.10 -3.55
N GLU A 165 -20.37 6.31 -3.02
CA GLU A 165 -19.24 6.78 -2.20
C GLU A 165 -19.09 5.98 -0.89
N ASP A 166 -20.06 5.13 -0.57
CA ASP A 166 -20.07 4.32 0.64
C ASP A 166 -19.53 2.91 0.38
N PRO A 167 -18.36 2.54 0.96
CA PRO A 167 -17.75 1.22 0.80
C PRO A 167 -18.57 0.06 1.39
N ALA A 168 -19.65 0.32 2.12
CA ALA A 168 -20.50 -0.71 2.71
C ALA A 168 -21.24 -1.59 1.70
N TYR A 169 -21.22 -1.26 0.42
CA TYR A 169 -21.87 -2.01 -0.66
C TYR A 169 -20.92 -2.86 -1.52
N MET A 170 -19.64 -2.93 -1.19
CA MET A 170 -18.71 -3.87 -1.83
C MET A 170 -18.61 -5.15 -0.99
N VAL A 171 -19.62 -6.00 -1.08
CA VAL A 171 -19.60 -7.38 -0.58
C VAL A 171 -19.54 -8.31 -1.80
#